data_c6c144e65a84d588a7d79ae9a8703012
#
_entry.id   c6c144e65a84d588a7d79ae9a8703012
#
_cell.length_a   1.000
_cell.length_b   1.000
_cell.length_c   1.000
_cell.angle_alpha   90.00
_cell.angle_beta   90.00
_cell.angle_gamma   90.00
#
_symmetry.space_group_name_H-M   'P 1'
#
loop_
_entity.id
_entity.type
_entity.pdbx_description
1 polymer ?
#
loop_
_entity_poly.entity_id
_entity_poly.type
_entity_poly.pdbx_seq_one_letter_code
_entity_poly.pdbx_strand_id
1 'polypeptide(L)'
;MPLYIWVTAVILFAALAFFAFGQAALARNGAQTAADAAALAAAQDSRDELLEGLVAAIESGEDDEWLDWLNGDDLFPGAGARGAAEALAAENDSKVTGFDAAEVEGYPGWWAEVTTNYTVGDSVVPGTESRHAKAEATAVIKPRCEVDPSDDPEDVLEFSCEGEEEPIEIDPEDFDPDDLPDASVLFSVNLAK
;
A
#
# COMPACT_ATOMS: atom_id res chain seq x y z
N MET A 1 11.83 5.50 -58.80
CA MET A 1 12.80 5.27 -57.70
C MET A 1 12.62 6.21 -56.48
N PRO A 2 12.37 7.55 -56.57
CA PRO A 2 12.27 8.37 -55.39
C PRO A 2 11.05 8.09 -54.49
N LEU A 3 9.94 7.62 -55.02
CA LEU A 3 8.72 7.35 -54.25
C LEU A 3 8.91 6.29 -53.17
N TYR A 4 9.62 5.19 -53.49
CA TYR A 4 9.86 4.10 -52.54
C TYR A 4 10.74 4.54 -51.38
N ILE A 5 11.72 5.41 -51.63
CA ILE A 5 12.62 5.95 -50.61
C ILE A 5 11.79 6.80 -49.60
N TRP A 6 10.90 7.64 -50.11
CA TRP A 6 10.02 8.43 -49.26
C TRP A 6 9.09 7.58 -48.41
N VAL A 7 8.45 6.58 -48.99
CA VAL A 7 7.56 5.65 -48.27
C VAL A 7 8.32 4.89 -47.19
N THR A 8 9.53 4.37 -47.54
CA THR A 8 10.36 3.68 -46.54
C THR A 8 10.80 4.61 -45.40
N ALA A 9 11.18 5.84 -45.70
CA ALA A 9 11.58 6.83 -44.71
C ALA A 9 10.42 7.16 -43.74
N VAL A 10 9.20 7.32 -44.24
CA VAL A 10 8.01 7.59 -43.43
C VAL A 10 7.68 6.39 -42.52
N ILE A 11 7.79 5.15 -43.04
CA ILE A 11 7.52 3.93 -42.25
C ILE A 11 8.57 3.80 -41.15
N LEU A 12 9.85 4.00 -41.43
CA LEU A 12 10.91 3.95 -40.43
C LEU A 12 10.74 5.03 -39.36
N PHE A 13 10.40 6.24 -39.74
CA PHE A 13 10.11 7.31 -38.79
C PHE A 13 8.92 6.99 -37.89
N ALA A 14 7.84 6.47 -38.47
CA ALA A 14 6.68 6.03 -37.69
C ALA A 14 7.02 4.91 -36.71
N ALA A 15 7.82 3.92 -37.15
CA ALA A 15 8.29 2.82 -36.30
C ALA A 15 9.16 3.31 -35.12
N LEU A 16 10.08 4.25 -35.37
CA LEU A 16 10.91 4.88 -34.33
C LEU A 16 10.06 5.70 -33.34
N ALA A 17 9.09 6.45 -33.82
CA ALA A 17 8.19 7.21 -32.97
C ALA A 17 7.37 6.24 -32.07
N PHE A 18 6.84 5.17 -32.63
CA PHE A 18 6.10 4.15 -31.89
C PHE A 18 6.95 3.46 -30.81
N PHE A 19 8.21 3.19 -31.13
CA PHE A 19 9.17 2.63 -30.17
C PHE A 19 9.45 3.58 -29.00
N ALA A 20 9.66 4.87 -29.28
CA ALA A 20 9.87 5.87 -28.23
C ALA A 20 8.67 6.04 -27.29
N PHE A 21 7.44 6.03 -27.84
CA PHE A 21 6.21 6.02 -27.01
C PHE A 21 6.10 4.75 -26.16
N GLY A 22 6.46 3.59 -26.71
CA GLY A 22 6.46 2.32 -25.99
C GLY A 22 7.41 2.34 -24.79
N GLN A 23 8.61 2.86 -24.95
CA GLN A 23 9.58 2.97 -23.86
C GLN A 23 9.11 3.94 -22.74
N ALA A 24 8.56 5.10 -23.12
CA ALA A 24 8.02 6.04 -22.16
C ALA A 24 6.85 5.43 -21.36
N ALA A 25 5.99 4.66 -22.02
CA ALA A 25 4.88 3.96 -21.36
C ALA A 25 5.38 2.89 -20.37
N LEU A 26 6.40 2.12 -20.75
CA LEU A 26 7.02 1.12 -19.86
C LEU A 26 7.64 1.76 -18.62
N ALA A 27 8.37 2.85 -18.77
CA ALA A 27 8.97 3.57 -17.64
C ALA A 27 7.91 4.12 -16.69
N ARG A 28 6.81 4.67 -17.23
CA ARG A 28 5.69 5.18 -16.44
C ARG A 28 4.97 4.06 -15.69
N ASN A 29 4.71 2.93 -16.35
CA ASN A 29 4.08 1.77 -15.72
C ASN A 29 4.97 1.19 -14.62
N GLY A 30 6.28 1.11 -14.84
CA GLY A 30 7.23 0.67 -13.81
C GLY A 30 7.25 1.59 -12.59
N ALA A 31 7.22 2.92 -12.80
CA ALA A 31 7.10 3.87 -11.70
C ALA A 31 5.79 3.70 -10.92
N GLN A 32 4.66 3.51 -11.63
CA GLN A 32 3.37 3.29 -10.98
C GLN A 32 3.38 2.01 -10.15
N THR A 33 3.87 0.90 -10.71
CA THR A 33 4.00 -0.37 -9.97
C THR A 33 4.85 -0.20 -8.70
N ALA A 34 5.95 0.55 -8.79
CA ALA A 34 6.80 0.82 -7.64
C ALA A 34 6.11 1.70 -6.58
N ALA A 35 5.31 2.70 -7.00
CA ALA A 35 4.53 3.53 -6.08
C ALA A 35 3.45 2.72 -5.37
N ASP A 36 2.71 1.91 -6.12
CA ASP A 36 1.66 1.03 -5.59
C ASP A 36 2.26 0.04 -4.57
N ALA A 37 3.39 -0.59 -4.91
CA ALA A 37 4.10 -1.50 -4.02
C ALA A 37 4.60 -0.81 -2.75
N ALA A 38 5.17 0.39 -2.87
CA ALA A 38 5.66 1.16 -1.72
C ALA A 38 4.53 1.56 -0.77
N ALA A 39 3.42 2.10 -1.30
CA ALA A 39 2.27 2.49 -0.49
C ALA A 39 1.63 1.28 0.21
N LEU A 40 1.45 0.16 -0.51
CA LEU A 40 0.90 -1.08 0.05
C LEU A 40 1.81 -1.66 1.14
N ALA A 41 3.13 -1.66 0.93
CA ALA A 41 4.07 -2.18 1.92
C ALA A 41 4.04 -1.36 3.21
N ALA A 42 3.98 -0.03 3.10
CA ALA A 42 3.83 0.85 4.26
C ALA A 42 2.54 0.58 5.05
N ALA A 43 1.43 0.44 4.33
CA ALA A 43 0.14 0.16 4.96
C ALA A 43 0.07 -1.26 5.56
N GLN A 44 0.73 -2.24 4.96
CA GLN A 44 0.84 -3.59 5.53
C GLN A 44 1.68 -3.63 6.80
N ASP A 45 2.80 -2.92 6.81
CA ASP A 45 3.65 -2.76 8.00
C ASP A 45 2.86 -2.13 9.16
N SER A 46 2.15 -1.04 8.90
CA SER A 46 1.29 -0.41 9.92
C SER A 46 0.12 -1.30 10.36
N ARG A 47 -0.46 -2.09 9.46
CA ARG A 47 -1.50 -3.08 9.80
C ARG A 47 -0.97 -4.13 10.77
N ASP A 48 0.26 -4.60 10.55
CA ASP A 48 0.87 -5.60 11.39
C ASP A 48 1.23 -4.99 12.77
N GLU A 49 1.66 -3.72 12.82
CA GLU A 49 1.81 -2.95 14.07
C GLU A 49 0.47 -2.74 14.81
N LEU A 50 -0.66 -2.57 14.07
CA LEU A 50 -2.00 -2.49 14.69
C LEU A 50 -2.36 -3.80 15.41
N LEU A 51 -2.07 -4.96 14.81
CA LEU A 51 -2.28 -6.25 15.46
C LEU A 51 -1.42 -6.39 16.73
N GLU A 52 -0.14 -6.01 16.67
CA GLU A 52 0.74 -6.02 17.84
C GLU A 52 0.21 -5.11 18.96
N GLY A 53 -0.32 -3.94 18.61
CA GLY A 53 -0.93 -3.01 19.55
C GLY A 53 -2.21 -3.57 20.16
N LEU A 54 -3.07 -4.22 19.36
CA LEU A 54 -4.28 -4.88 19.83
C LEU A 54 -3.95 -5.99 20.85
N VAL A 55 -2.98 -6.85 20.53
CA VAL A 55 -2.49 -7.90 21.46
C VAL A 55 -2.04 -7.27 22.79
N ALA A 56 -1.20 -6.24 22.72
CA ALA A 56 -0.69 -5.57 23.92
C ALA A 56 -1.81 -4.91 24.76
N ALA A 57 -2.82 -4.35 24.11
CA ALA A 57 -3.97 -3.74 24.78
C ALA A 57 -4.83 -4.79 25.51
N ILE A 58 -5.10 -5.93 24.88
CA ILE A 58 -5.83 -7.04 25.52
C ILE A 58 -5.03 -7.61 26.70
N GLU A 59 -3.71 -7.85 26.54
CA GLU A 59 -2.85 -8.34 27.61
C GLU A 59 -2.72 -7.36 28.80
N SER A 60 -2.86 -6.06 28.55
CA SER A 60 -2.77 -5.07 29.62
C SER A 60 -3.96 -5.09 30.57
N GLY A 61 -5.13 -5.55 30.09
CA GLY A 61 -6.38 -5.57 30.84
C GLY A 61 -6.88 -4.16 31.17
N GLU A 62 -6.44 -3.12 30.48
CA GLU A 62 -6.96 -1.76 30.65
C GLU A 62 -8.25 -1.63 29.80
N ASP A 63 -9.33 -1.25 30.50
CA ASP A 63 -10.68 -1.15 29.94
C ASP A 63 -10.71 -0.29 28.67
N ASP A 64 -11.34 -0.78 27.60
CA ASP A 64 -11.65 -0.10 26.33
C ASP A 64 -10.47 0.25 25.39
N GLU A 65 -9.19 0.20 25.78
CA GLU A 65 -8.07 0.55 24.91
C GLU A 65 -7.97 -0.35 23.66
N TRP A 66 -8.34 -1.62 23.76
CA TRP A 66 -8.31 -2.57 22.64
C TRP A 66 -9.35 -2.22 21.54
N LEU A 67 -10.48 -1.57 21.89
CA LEU A 67 -11.47 -1.09 20.92
C LEU A 67 -10.90 -0.04 19.98
N ASP A 68 -10.08 0.87 20.50
CA ASP A 68 -9.42 1.91 19.71
C ASP A 68 -8.47 1.27 18.69
N TRP A 69 -7.75 0.20 19.10
CA TRP A 69 -6.88 -0.55 18.20
C TRP A 69 -7.66 -1.31 17.12
N LEU A 70 -8.80 -1.92 17.47
CA LEU A 70 -9.63 -2.67 16.53
C LEU A 70 -10.32 -1.74 15.52
N ASN A 71 -10.80 -0.60 15.97
CA ASN A 71 -11.44 0.41 15.11
C ASN A 71 -10.42 1.23 14.30
N GLY A 72 -9.14 1.23 14.70
CA GLY A 72 -8.10 2.06 14.11
C GLY A 72 -8.31 3.55 14.43
N ASP A 73 -9.06 3.86 15.49
CA ASP A 73 -9.36 5.22 15.91
C ASP A 73 -8.15 5.86 16.57
N ASP A 74 -7.70 7.03 16.05
CA ASP A 74 -6.59 7.86 16.55
C ASP A 74 -5.21 7.14 16.69
N LEU A 75 -5.14 5.83 16.46
CA LEU A 75 -3.95 5.01 16.54
C LEU A 75 -3.51 4.61 15.13
N PHE A 76 -2.58 5.35 14.57
CA PHE A 76 -2.01 5.01 13.27
C PHE A 76 -0.49 4.76 13.43
N PRO A 77 -0.10 3.52 13.79
CA PRO A 77 1.29 3.16 13.93
C PRO A 77 1.99 3.21 12.57
N GLY A 78 3.27 3.49 12.57
CA GLY A 78 3.99 3.64 11.32
C GLY A 78 5.48 3.78 11.50
N ALA A 79 6.01 3.25 12.60
CA ALA A 79 7.44 3.33 12.88
C ALA A 79 8.28 2.65 11.79
N GLY A 80 7.80 1.52 11.24
CA GLY A 80 8.42 0.75 10.17
C GLY A 80 7.99 1.16 8.76
N ALA A 81 6.83 1.80 8.60
CA ALA A 81 6.15 2.03 7.32
C ALA A 81 7.04 2.63 6.22
N ARG A 82 7.83 3.66 6.55
CA ARG A 82 8.78 4.26 5.60
C ARG A 82 9.84 3.25 5.13
N GLY A 83 10.38 2.44 6.05
CA GLY A 83 11.38 1.41 5.73
C GLY A 83 10.81 0.34 4.81
N ALA A 84 9.58 -0.11 5.05
CA ALA A 84 8.86 -1.06 4.21
C ALA A 84 8.62 -0.49 2.80
N ALA A 85 8.17 0.78 2.70
CA ALA A 85 8.00 1.48 1.42
C ALA A 85 9.30 1.57 0.63
N GLU A 86 10.42 1.96 1.28
CA GLU A 86 11.73 2.09 0.64
C GLU A 86 12.27 0.74 0.15
N ALA A 87 12.04 -0.35 0.91
CA ALA A 87 12.44 -1.69 0.52
C ALA A 87 11.72 -2.15 -0.75
N LEU A 88 10.39 -2.03 -0.80
CA LEU A 88 9.59 -2.43 -1.96
C LEU A 88 9.81 -1.53 -3.19
N ALA A 89 10.03 -0.23 -2.99
CA ALA A 89 10.44 0.67 -4.08
C ALA A 89 11.78 0.24 -4.68
N ALA A 90 12.75 -0.13 -3.83
CA ALA A 90 14.07 -0.59 -4.29
C ALA A 90 14.01 -1.91 -5.06
N GLU A 91 13.17 -2.86 -4.63
CA GLU A 91 12.92 -4.11 -5.36
C GLU A 91 12.29 -3.88 -6.75
N ASN A 92 11.61 -2.74 -6.93
CA ASN A 92 11.04 -2.29 -8.21
C ASN A 92 11.92 -1.25 -8.93
N ASP A 93 13.25 -1.30 -8.76
CA ASP A 93 14.21 -0.40 -9.38
C ASP A 93 13.86 1.09 -9.24
N SER A 94 13.34 1.48 -8.08
CA SER A 94 12.88 2.83 -7.78
C SER A 94 13.34 3.27 -6.39
N LYS A 95 13.15 4.52 -6.08
CA LYS A 95 13.39 5.08 -4.75
C LYS A 95 12.22 5.95 -4.32
N VAL A 96 11.89 5.94 -3.04
CA VAL A 96 10.91 6.83 -2.44
C VAL A 96 11.47 8.26 -2.42
N THR A 97 10.72 9.21 -2.97
CA THR A 97 11.06 10.64 -3.05
C THR A 97 10.11 11.53 -2.28
N GLY A 98 8.92 11.04 -1.91
CA GLY A 98 7.96 11.65 -1.01
C GLY A 98 7.26 10.56 -0.20
N PHE A 99 6.94 10.84 1.07
CA PHE A 99 6.26 9.88 1.93
C PHE A 99 5.61 10.61 3.11
N ASP A 100 4.29 10.51 3.19
CA ASP A 100 3.50 11.15 4.24
C ASP A 100 2.30 10.28 4.63
N ALA A 101 1.80 10.47 5.85
CA ALA A 101 0.51 9.92 6.25
C ALA A 101 -0.60 10.54 5.39
N ALA A 102 -1.59 9.74 5.07
CA ALA A 102 -2.74 10.16 4.27
C ALA A 102 -4.03 9.60 4.86
N GLU A 103 -5.13 10.27 4.58
CA GLU A 103 -6.47 9.79 4.92
C GLU A 103 -7.34 9.87 3.67
N VAL A 104 -8.03 8.78 3.35
CA VAL A 104 -8.95 8.72 2.22
C VAL A 104 -10.27 8.11 2.66
N GLU A 105 -11.37 8.83 2.47
CA GLU A 105 -12.72 8.42 2.89
C GLU A 105 -12.84 8.11 4.38
N GLY A 106 -12.03 8.75 5.24
CA GLY A 106 -12.00 8.53 6.68
C GLY A 106 -11.09 7.37 7.12
N TYR A 107 -10.42 6.69 6.19
CA TYR A 107 -9.50 5.60 6.51
C TYR A 107 -8.05 6.09 6.47
N PRO A 108 -7.26 5.80 7.52
CA PRO A 108 -5.84 6.16 7.56
C PRO A 108 -5.01 5.34 6.59
N GLY A 109 -3.89 5.90 6.16
CA GLY A 109 -3.01 5.23 5.21
C GLY A 109 -1.73 6.00 4.93
N TRP A 110 -1.02 5.58 3.89
CA TRP A 110 0.24 6.15 3.47
C TRP A 110 0.24 6.57 2.02
N TRP A 111 0.69 7.79 1.77
CA TRP A 111 1.03 8.28 0.44
C TRP A 111 2.53 8.12 0.19
N ALA A 112 2.88 7.59 -0.97
CA ALA A 112 4.26 7.44 -1.42
C ALA A 112 4.45 7.99 -2.84
N GLU A 113 5.44 8.87 -3.04
CA GLU A 113 5.96 9.25 -4.36
C GLU A 113 7.26 8.51 -4.61
N VAL A 114 7.42 7.92 -5.78
CA VAL A 114 8.63 7.25 -6.20
C VAL A 114 9.22 7.85 -7.47
N THR A 115 10.54 7.67 -7.63
CA THR A 115 11.28 7.99 -8.86
C THR A 115 12.07 6.75 -9.27
N THR A 116 11.97 6.35 -10.55
CA THR A 116 12.73 5.19 -11.06
C THR A 116 14.24 5.43 -11.00
N ASN A 117 15.03 4.38 -10.76
CA ASN A 117 16.49 4.44 -10.79
C ASN A 117 17.04 4.39 -12.23
N TYR A 118 16.24 3.90 -13.17
CA TYR A 118 16.53 3.89 -14.60
C TYR A 118 15.85 5.08 -15.31
N THR A 119 16.40 5.45 -16.45
CA THR A 119 15.85 6.51 -17.31
C THR A 119 14.85 5.93 -18.31
N VAL A 120 14.09 6.82 -18.96
CA VAL A 120 13.16 6.44 -20.05
C VAL A 120 13.87 5.76 -21.23
N GLY A 121 15.22 5.81 -21.24
CA GLY A 121 16.07 5.19 -22.28
C GLY A 121 16.38 6.12 -23.45
N ASP A 122 17.11 5.58 -24.45
CA ASP A 122 17.47 6.32 -25.65
C ASP A 122 16.21 6.74 -26.43
N SER A 123 15.82 7.99 -26.24
CA SER A 123 14.68 8.58 -26.92
C SER A 123 15.12 9.31 -28.18
N VAL A 124 14.32 9.22 -29.25
CA VAL A 124 14.49 10.03 -30.45
C VAL A 124 14.18 11.53 -30.21
N VAL A 125 13.68 11.87 -29.01
CA VAL A 125 13.42 13.25 -28.59
C VAL A 125 14.61 13.73 -27.77
N PRO A 126 15.42 14.67 -28.30
CA PRO A 126 16.59 15.19 -27.59
C PRO A 126 16.23 15.77 -26.21
N GLY A 127 17.02 15.43 -25.17
CA GLY A 127 16.85 15.95 -23.82
C GLY A 127 15.88 15.16 -22.93
N THR A 128 15.39 13.99 -23.38
CA THR A 128 14.60 13.08 -22.56
C THR A 128 15.37 11.85 -22.09
N GLU A 129 16.56 11.62 -22.59
CA GLU A 129 17.39 10.43 -22.33
C GLU A 129 17.77 10.28 -20.84
N SER A 130 17.89 11.39 -20.13
CA SER A 130 18.24 11.43 -18.70
C SER A 130 17.01 11.57 -17.77
N ARG A 131 15.80 11.48 -18.31
CA ARG A 131 14.59 11.63 -17.51
C ARG A 131 14.20 10.33 -16.81
N HIS A 132 13.97 10.42 -15.51
CA HIS A 132 13.40 9.36 -14.70
C HIS A 132 11.87 9.50 -14.67
N ALA A 133 11.17 8.39 -14.62
CA ALA A 133 9.73 8.40 -14.41
C ALA A 133 9.43 8.60 -12.92
N LYS A 134 8.30 9.25 -12.66
CA LYS A 134 7.75 9.47 -11.33
C LYS A 134 6.30 8.98 -11.30
N ALA A 135 5.90 8.45 -10.15
CA ALA A 135 4.53 8.12 -9.86
C ALA A 135 4.26 8.24 -8.36
N GLU A 136 3.00 8.31 -8.00
CA GLU A 136 2.53 8.36 -6.63
C GLU A 136 1.38 7.38 -6.45
N ALA A 137 1.23 6.87 -5.22
CA ALA A 137 0.13 6.02 -4.82
C ALA A 137 -0.21 6.29 -3.35
N THR A 138 -1.45 5.98 -2.99
CA THR A 138 -1.91 5.98 -1.60
C THR A 138 -2.53 4.62 -1.31
N ALA A 139 -2.18 4.02 -0.16
CA ALA A 139 -2.85 2.84 0.35
C ALA A 139 -3.46 3.15 1.71
N VAL A 140 -4.64 2.61 1.97
CA VAL A 140 -5.38 2.80 3.23
C VAL A 140 -5.62 1.48 3.92
N ILE A 141 -5.76 1.54 5.24
CA ILE A 141 -6.12 0.42 6.11
C ILE A 141 -7.57 0.58 6.50
N LYS A 142 -8.37 -0.48 6.38
CA LYS A 142 -9.79 -0.48 6.75
C LYS A 142 -10.05 -1.62 7.72
N PRO A 143 -10.68 -1.36 8.87
CA PRO A 143 -11.22 -2.40 9.72
C PRO A 143 -12.19 -3.30 8.93
N ARG A 144 -12.20 -4.59 9.24
CA ARG A 144 -13.08 -5.59 8.63
C ARG A 144 -13.97 -6.27 9.67
N CYS A 145 -13.75 -5.97 10.93
CA CYS A 145 -14.48 -6.56 12.02
C CYS A 145 -15.33 -5.49 12.73
N GLU A 146 -16.49 -5.91 13.19
CA GLU A 146 -17.39 -5.12 14.01
C GLU A 146 -17.55 -5.83 15.37
N VAL A 147 -17.57 -5.04 16.45
CA VAL A 147 -17.86 -5.51 17.81
C VAL A 147 -19.23 -5.02 18.20
N ASP A 148 -20.01 -5.84 18.91
CA ASP A 148 -21.29 -5.38 19.45
C ASP A 148 -21.01 -4.39 20.60
N PRO A 149 -21.45 -3.12 20.48
CA PRO A 149 -21.22 -2.11 21.51
C PRO A 149 -21.93 -2.38 22.83
N SER A 150 -22.73 -3.46 22.93
CA SER A 150 -23.38 -3.91 24.14
C SER A 150 -22.56 -4.93 24.93
N ASP A 151 -21.45 -5.41 24.38
CA ASP A 151 -20.57 -6.35 25.07
C ASP A 151 -19.83 -5.63 26.19
N ASP A 152 -19.79 -6.25 27.36
CA ASP A 152 -19.01 -5.76 28.50
C ASP A 152 -17.56 -6.14 28.26
N PRO A 153 -16.61 -5.19 28.27
CA PRO A 153 -15.19 -5.50 28.02
C PRO A 153 -14.57 -6.48 29.05
N GLU A 154 -15.25 -6.73 30.18
CA GLU A 154 -14.84 -7.76 31.16
C GLU A 154 -15.32 -9.17 30.79
N ASP A 155 -16.24 -9.30 29.82
CA ASP A 155 -16.80 -10.57 29.34
C ASP A 155 -16.06 -11.06 28.06
N VAL A 156 -16.45 -12.22 27.55
CA VAL A 156 -15.98 -12.76 26.28
C VAL A 156 -16.38 -11.84 25.13
N LEU A 157 -15.40 -11.41 24.35
CA LEU A 157 -15.56 -10.49 23.23
C LEU A 157 -15.86 -11.28 21.95
N GLU A 158 -16.91 -10.90 21.24
CA GLU A 158 -17.26 -11.47 19.95
C GLU A 158 -17.02 -10.47 18.81
N PHE A 159 -16.14 -10.81 17.86
CA PHE A 159 -15.88 -10.03 16.66
C PHE A 159 -16.53 -10.68 15.45
N SER A 160 -17.38 -9.95 14.74
CA SER A 160 -17.91 -10.37 13.46
C SER A 160 -17.08 -9.76 12.33
N CYS A 161 -16.31 -10.58 11.60
CA CYS A 161 -15.41 -10.11 10.55
C CYS A 161 -15.93 -10.45 9.16
N GLU A 162 -15.72 -9.54 8.19
CA GLU A 162 -16.07 -9.76 6.79
C GLU A 162 -15.36 -10.98 6.20
N GLY A 163 -16.13 -11.98 5.77
CA GLY A 163 -15.61 -13.18 5.13
C GLY A 163 -15.40 -14.37 6.05
N GLU A 164 -15.59 -14.20 7.35
CA GLU A 164 -15.65 -15.30 8.32
C GLU A 164 -17.11 -15.72 8.54
N GLU A 165 -17.37 -17.03 8.65
CA GLU A 165 -18.70 -17.58 8.86
C GLU A 165 -19.09 -17.64 10.36
N GLU A 166 -18.10 -17.69 11.25
CA GLU A 166 -18.26 -17.75 12.69
C GLU A 166 -17.60 -16.52 13.34
N PRO A 167 -18.20 -15.96 14.39
CA PRO A 167 -17.57 -14.88 15.14
C PRO A 167 -16.28 -15.38 15.81
N ILE A 168 -15.33 -14.48 15.98
CA ILE A 168 -14.09 -14.72 16.71
C ILE A 168 -14.37 -14.38 18.17
N GLU A 169 -14.24 -15.35 19.05
CA GLU A 169 -14.44 -15.19 20.50
C GLU A 169 -13.07 -15.05 21.19
N ILE A 170 -12.92 -14.01 22.01
CA ILE A 170 -11.71 -13.77 22.80
C ILE A 170 -12.11 -13.61 24.26
N ASP A 171 -11.52 -14.43 25.14
CA ASP A 171 -11.65 -14.31 26.59
C ASP A 171 -10.46 -13.50 27.12
N PRO A 172 -10.63 -12.25 27.59
CA PRO A 172 -9.53 -11.43 28.09
C PRO A 172 -8.85 -12.01 29.35
N GLU A 173 -9.56 -12.85 30.15
CA GLU A 173 -8.99 -13.48 31.35
C GLU A 173 -8.08 -14.70 31.00
N ASP A 174 -8.30 -15.35 29.86
CA ASP A 174 -7.53 -16.54 29.40
C ASP A 174 -7.00 -16.31 27.95
N PHE A 175 -6.54 -15.10 27.65
CA PHE A 175 -6.13 -14.69 26.33
C PHE A 175 -4.79 -15.32 25.92
N ASP A 176 -4.76 -15.97 24.75
CA ASP A 176 -3.55 -16.40 24.07
C ASP A 176 -3.45 -15.63 22.73
N PRO A 177 -2.34 -14.93 22.45
CA PRO A 177 -2.15 -14.24 21.15
C PRO A 177 -2.34 -15.13 19.92
N ASP A 178 -2.15 -16.45 20.06
CA ASP A 178 -2.38 -17.43 18.98
C ASP A 178 -3.88 -17.66 18.70
N ASP A 179 -4.80 -17.18 19.54
CA ASP A 179 -6.26 -17.20 19.31
C ASP A 179 -6.72 -16.09 18.36
N LEU A 180 -5.90 -15.03 18.20
CA LEU A 180 -6.19 -13.99 17.22
C LEU A 180 -5.91 -14.48 15.79
N PRO A 181 -6.79 -14.14 14.85
CA PRO A 181 -6.52 -14.42 13.43
C PRO A 181 -5.40 -13.50 12.90
N ASP A 182 -4.92 -13.85 11.71
CA ASP A 182 -3.97 -12.99 10.99
C ASP A 182 -4.48 -11.54 10.86
N ALA A 183 -3.58 -10.56 10.90
CA ALA A 183 -3.90 -9.14 10.72
C ALA A 183 -4.73 -8.85 9.45
N SER A 184 -4.61 -9.68 8.40
CA SER A 184 -5.37 -9.56 7.17
C SER A 184 -6.85 -9.94 7.30
N VAL A 185 -7.23 -10.65 8.34
CA VAL A 185 -8.65 -10.94 8.68
C VAL A 185 -9.27 -9.73 9.36
N LEU A 186 -8.54 -9.11 10.30
CA LEU A 186 -9.00 -7.95 11.07
C LEU A 186 -9.00 -6.65 10.25
N PHE A 187 -8.00 -6.47 9.39
CA PHE A 187 -7.81 -5.24 8.61
C PHE A 187 -7.48 -5.54 7.15
N SER A 188 -8.14 -4.84 6.24
CA SER A 188 -7.79 -4.86 4.82
C SER A 188 -6.88 -3.69 4.45
N VAL A 189 -5.95 -3.94 3.52
CA VAL A 189 -5.08 -2.92 2.93
C VAL A 189 -5.42 -2.79 1.45
N ASN A 190 -5.75 -1.57 1.01
CA ASN A 190 -6.20 -1.32 -0.35
C ASN A 190 -5.57 -0.05 -0.91
N LEU A 191 -5.28 -0.06 -2.22
CA LEU A 191 -4.95 1.19 -2.93
C LEU A 191 -6.18 2.09 -2.99
N ALA A 192 -6.01 3.34 -2.56
CA ALA A 192 -7.02 4.38 -2.71
C ALA A 192 -7.02 4.91 -4.16
N LYS A 193 -8.21 5.28 -4.67
CA LYS A 193 -8.38 5.80 -6.03
C LYS A 193 -8.60 7.29 -6.00
#